data_47c2356aa310f56ead0ccc2d2a192c0e
#
_entry.id   47c2356aa310f56ead0ccc2d2a192c0e
#
_cell.length_a   1.000
_cell.length_b   1.000
_cell.length_c   1.000
_cell.angle_alpha   90.00
_cell.angle_beta   90.00
_cell.angle_gamma   90.00
#
_symmetry.space_group_name_H-M   'P 1'
#
loop_
_entity.id
_entity.type
_entity.pdbx_description
1 polymer ?
#
loop_
_entity_poly.entity_id
_entity_poly.type
_entity_poly.pdbx_seq_one_letter_code
_entity_poly.pdbx_strand_id
1 'polypeptide(L)'
;MSGFDPEMLRRVAAECPGFQARATARAVTRYYNACFKPLGLTAEQFSLLVGVGAIEGTTLVDLANGAGVDPTTLSRNLRNLEARRLVRSKGGRGRLGKQVRLTPSGRRLIVDALPLWNLAKAELSSRLGGEKLRSASKLMAELAEAAKAAQI
;
A
#
# COMPACT_ATOMS: atom_id res chain seq x y z
N MET A 1 14.59 -18.51 -36.62
CA MET A 1 14.80 -18.73 -35.16
C MET A 1 15.08 -17.39 -34.55
N SER A 2 14.12 -16.79 -33.83
CA SER A 2 14.39 -15.56 -33.07
C SER A 2 15.33 -15.91 -31.94
N GLY A 3 16.60 -15.53 -32.10
CA GLY A 3 17.61 -15.82 -31.11
C GLY A 3 17.34 -15.08 -29.81
N PHE A 4 17.63 -15.71 -28.69
CA PHE A 4 17.72 -15.07 -27.37
C PHE A 4 18.69 -13.88 -27.46
N ASP A 5 18.16 -12.66 -27.24
CA ASP A 5 18.93 -11.42 -27.28
C ASP A 5 19.01 -10.76 -25.91
N PRO A 6 20.17 -10.83 -25.24
CA PRO A 6 20.36 -10.18 -23.93
C PRO A 6 20.17 -8.66 -23.95
N GLU A 7 20.40 -8.00 -25.07
CA GLU A 7 20.21 -6.56 -25.18
C GLU A 7 18.72 -6.20 -25.15
N MET A 8 17.90 -6.96 -25.86
CA MET A 8 16.45 -6.83 -25.79
C MET A 8 15.94 -7.00 -24.34
N LEU A 9 16.45 -7.98 -23.60
CA LEU A 9 16.04 -8.20 -22.22
C LEU A 9 16.45 -7.05 -21.28
N ARG A 10 17.63 -6.44 -21.51
CA ARG A 10 18.03 -5.23 -20.76
C ARG A 10 17.10 -4.06 -21.04
N ARG A 11 16.69 -3.88 -22.29
CA ARG A 11 15.68 -2.87 -22.65
C ARG A 11 14.35 -3.10 -21.98
N VAL A 12 13.83 -4.33 -22.00
CA VAL A 12 12.59 -4.68 -21.28
C VAL A 12 12.69 -4.35 -19.79
N ALA A 13 13.79 -4.70 -19.14
CA ALA A 13 14.00 -4.39 -17.72
C ALA A 13 14.04 -2.89 -17.43
N ALA A 14 14.60 -2.08 -18.36
CA ALA A 14 14.71 -0.64 -18.19
C ALA A 14 13.41 0.12 -18.54
N GLU A 15 12.69 -0.32 -19.57
CA GLU A 15 11.56 0.42 -20.15
C GLU A 15 10.18 -0.09 -19.69
N CYS A 16 10.08 -1.32 -19.16
CA CYS A 16 8.80 -1.91 -18.79
C CYS A 16 8.22 -1.28 -17.52
N PRO A 17 7.05 -0.61 -17.58
CA PRO A 17 6.41 0.01 -16.42
C PRO A 17 6.10 -1.00 -15.31
N GLY A 18 5.69 -2.22 -15.66
CA GLY A 18 5.40 -3.26 -14.69
C GLY A 18 6.66 -3.75 -13.94
N PHE A 19 7.81 -3.79 -14.59
CA PHE A 19 9.08 -4.12 -13.96
C PHE A 19 9.50 -3.02 -12.98
N GLN A 20 9.43 -1.76 -13.41
CA GLN A 20 9.77 -0.60 -12.59
C GLN A 20 8.82 -0.44 -11.40
N ALA A 21 7.52 -0.60 -11.61
CA ALA A 21 6.52 -0.52 -10.54
C ALA A 21 6.79 -1.53 -9.43
N ARG A 22 7.09 -2.80 -9.77
CA ARG A 22 7.41 -3.84 -8.77
C ARG A 22 8.72 -3.56 -8.03
N ALA A 23 9.73 -3.09 -8.72
CA ALA A 23 11.02 -2.73 -8.10
C ALA A 23 10.85 -1.55 -7.13
N THR A 24 10.14 -0.50 -7.56
CA THR A 24 9.83 0.67 -6.76
C THR A 24 8.99 0.30 -5.54
N ALA A 25 7.91 -0.46 -5.72
CA ALA A 25 7.06 -0.90 -4.62
C ALA A 25 7.87 -1.64 -3.54
N ARG A 26 8.74 -2.58 -3.94
CA ARG A 26 9.61 -3.29 -2.99
C ARG A 26 10.58 -2.37 -2.25
N ALA A 27 11.20 -1.41 -2.95
CA ALA A 27 12.14 -0.47 -2.34
C ALA A 27 11.44 0.45 -1.34
N VAL A 28 10.32 1.04 -1.73
CA VAL A 28 9.53 1.95 -0.88
C VAL A 28 8.94 1.20 0.31
N THR A 29 8.43 -0.01 0.13
CA THR A 29 7.91 -0.85 1.23
C THR A 29 8.99 -1.15 2.26
N ARG A 30 10.20 -1.56 1.82
CA ARG A 30 11.33 -1.80 2.76
C ARG A 30 11.70 -0.54 3.53
N TYR A 31 11.72 0.60 2.87
CA TYR A 31 12.02 1.88 3.50
C TYR A 31 11.02 2.22 4.60
N TYR A 32 9.71 2.18 4.30
CA TYR A 32 8.67 2.45 5.30
C TYR A 32 8.59 1.40 6.40
N ASN A 33 8.88 0.13 6.09
CA ASN A 33 9.00 -0.91 7.12
C ASN A 33 10.08 -0.57 8.15
N ALA A 34 11.23 -0.06 7.69
CA ALA A 34 12.30 0.39 8.59
C ALA A 34 11.85 1.59 9.44
N CYS A 35 11.14 2.56 8.84
CA CYS A 35 10.64 3.74 9.55
C CYS A 35 9.58 3.39 10.63
N PHE A 36 8.71 2.42 10.37
CA PHE A 36 7.65 2.02 11.31
C PHE A 36 8.06 0.92 12.29
N LYS A 37 9.28 0.38 12.17
CA LYS A 37 9.79 -0.68 13.05
C LYS A 37 9.65 -0.36 14.55
N PRO A 38 9.90 0.87 15.04
CA PRO A 38 9.74 1.20 16.46
C PRO A 38 8.32 0.96 17.01
N LEU A 39 7.31 1.01 16.16
CA LEU A 39 5.91 0.75 16.52
C LEU A 39 5.45 -0.68 16.22
N GLY A 40 6.35 -1.54 15.75
CA GLY A 40 6.00 -2.89 15.33
C GLY A 40 5.00 -2.93 14.17
N LEU A 41 5.00 -1.91 13.30
CA LEU A 41 4.17 -1.83 12.11
C LEU A 41 4.97 -2.13 10.84
N THR A 42 4.31 -2.77 9.88
CA THR A 42 4.75 -2.79 8.49
C THR A 42 4.09 -1.66 7.70
N ALA A 43 4.67 -1.30 6.56
CA ALA A 43 4.09 -0.32 5.63
C ALA A 43 2.68 -0.73 5.17
N GLU A 44 2.47 -2.02 4.91
CA GLU A 44 1.16 -2.55 4.51
C GLU A 44 0.12 -2.45 5.63
N GLN A 45 0.51 -2.76 6.87
CA GLN A 45 -0.36 -2.62 8.04
C GLN A 45 -0.72 -1.15 8.29
N PHE A 46 0.23 -0.25 8.18
CA PHE A 46 -0.03 1.19 8.27
C PHE A 46 -1.01 1.65 7.19
N SER A 47 -0.78 1.28 5.94
CA SER A 47 -1.67 1.63 4.82
C SER A 47 -3.09 1.09 5.03
N LEU A 48 -3.23 -0.13 5.56
CA LEU A 48 -4.52 -0.72 5.85
C LEU A 48 -5.24 0.00 7.00
N LEU A 49 -4.53 0.33 8.07
CA LEU A 49 -5.10 1.14 9.17
C LEU A 49 -5.56 2.52 8.68
N VAL A 50 -4.77 3.17 7.83
CA VAL A 50 -5.15 4.45 7.21
C VAL A 50 -6.40 4.29 6.34
N GLY A 51 -6.47 3.25 5.51
CA GLY A 51 -7.65 2.97 4.68
C GLY A 51 -8.91 2.74 5.51
N VAL A 52 -8.82 1.96 6.58
CA VAL A 52 -9.93 1.73 7.52
C VAL A 52 -10.34 3.02 8.24
N GLY A 53 -9.37 3.85 8.60
CA GLY A 53 -9.64 5.11 9.30
C GLY A 53 -10.18 6.23 8.42
N ALA A 54 -9.84 6.21 7.13
CA ALA A 54 -10.28 7.24 6.18
C ALA A 54 -11.75 7.07 5.76
N ILE A 55 -12.27 5.85 5.78
CA ILE A 55 -13.65 5.54 5.37
C ILE A 55 -14.34 4.79 6.50
N GLU A 56 -15.21 5.47 7.23
CA GLU A 56 -15.93 4.85 8.33
C GLU A 56 -16.89 3.76 7.83
N GLY A 57 -16.76 2.55 8.40
CA GLY A 57 -17.60 1.41 8.04
C GLY A 57 -17.28 0.80 6.68
N THR A 58 -16.06 1.02 6.17
CA THR A 58 -15.59 0.37 4.93
C THR A 58 -15.67 -1.15 5.02
N THR A 59 -15.92 -1.80 3.88
CA THR A 59 -15.91 -3.26 3.78
C THR A 59 -14.53 -3.78 3.35
N LEU A 60 -14.29 -5.08 3.55
CA LEU A 60 -13.06 -5.71 3.06
C LEU A 60 -12.95 -5.62 1.54
N VAL A 61 -14.09 -5.72 0.82
CA VAL A 61 -14.12 -5.59 -0.65
C VAL A 61 -13.72 -4.19 -1.07
N ASP A 62 -14.27 -3.15 -0.42
CA ASP A 62 -13.95 -1.76 -0.75
C ASP A 62 -12.48 -1.44 -0.46
N LEU A 63 -11.95 -1.94 0.65
CA LEU A 63 -10.51 -1.80 0.98
C LEU A 63 -9.63 -2.49 -0.06
N ALA A 64 -9.99 -3.71 -0.48
CA ALA A 64 -9.23 -4.46 -1.49
C ALA A 64 -9.23 -3.73 -2.83
N ASN A 65 -10.39 -3.25 -3.26
CA ASN A 65 -10.54 -2.50 -4.51
C ASN A 65 -9.76 -1.18 -4.46
N GLY A 66 -9.88 -0.43 -3.37
CA GLY A 66 -9.16 0.84 -3.19
C GLY A 66 -7.65 0.68 -3.12
N ALA A 67 -7.16 -0.39 -2.49
CA ALA A 67 -5.74 -0.68 -2.37
C ALA A 67 -5.15 -1.43 -3.58
N GLY A 68 -5.99 -1.93 -4.49
CA GLY A 68 -5.54 -2.77 -5.60
C GLY A 68 -4.92 -4.10 -5.14
N VAL A 69 -5.39 -4.64 -4.02
CA VAL A 69 -4.85 -5.85 -3.37
C VAL A 69 -5.85 -6.99 -3.52
N ASP A 70 -5.34 -8.19 -3.70
CA ASP A 70 -6.15 -9.40 -3.67
C ASP A 70 -6.88 -9.53 -2.30
N PRO A 71 -8.21 -9.81 -2.30
CA PRO A 71 -8.99 -9.93 -1.08
C PRO A 71 -8.47 -10.98 -0.08
N THR A 72 -7.84 -12.05 -0.55
CA THR A 72 -7.25 -13.10 0.29
C THR A 72 -6.04 -12.57 1.06
N THR A 73 -5.16 -11.85 0.38
CA THR A 73 -3.98 -11.19 0.97
C THR A 73 -4.41 -10.15 1.99
N LEU A 74 -5.37 -9.31 1.62
CA LEU A 74 -5.92 -8.28 2.51
C LEU A 74 -6.57 -8.90 3.75
N SER A 75 -7.33 -9.99 3.57
CA SER A 75 -7.95 -10.75 4.65
C SER A 75 -6.93 -11.27 5.67
N ARG A 76 -5.76 -11.72 5.23
CA ARG A 76 -4.67 -12.16 6.12
C ARG A 76 -4.12 -11.01 6.95
N ASN A 77 -3.83 -9.89 6.30
CA ASN A 77 -3.34 -8.69 6.98
C ASN A 77 -4.36 -8.16 7.99
N LEU A 78 -5.63 -8.17 7.63
CA LEU A 78 -6.71 -7.76 8.53
C LEU A 78 -6.81 -8.64 9.78
N ARG A 79 -6.68 -9.96 9.64
CA ARG A 79 -6.66 -10.87 10.80
C ARG A 79 -5.53 -10.56 11.76
N ASN A 80 -4.33 -10.21 11.25
CA ASN A 80 -3.21 -9.80 12.09
C ASN A 80 -3.53 -8.53 12.88
N LEU A 81 -4.19 -7.56 12.25
CA LEU A 81 -4.61 -6.34 12.93
C LEU A 81 -5.74 -6.58 13.94
N GLU A 82 -6.66 -7.50 13.65
CA GLU A 82 -7.70 -7.95 14.59
C GLU A 82 -7.09 -8.66 15.80
N ALA A 83 -6.14 -9.58 15.59
CA ALA A 83 -5.43 -10.27 16.65
C ALA A 83 -4.68 -9.30 17.58
N ARG A 84 -4.15 -8.21 17.02
CA ARG A 84 -3.54 -7.10 17.77
C ARG A 84 -4.56 -6.12 18.35
N ARG A 85 -5.85 -6.35 18.18
CA ARG A 85 -6.95 -5.48 18.64
C ARG A 85 -6.88 -4.05 18.12
N LEU A 86 -6.34 -3.86 16.90
CA LEU A 86 -6.21 -2.56 16.26
C LEU A 86 -7.43 -2.22 15.38
N VAL A 87 -8.08 -3.25 14.86
CA VAL A 87 -9.34 -3.15 14.11
C VAL A 87 -10.33 -4.18 14.65
N ARG A 88 -11.60 -3.98 14.31
CA ARG A 88 -12.68 -4.94 14.56
C ARG A 88 -13.59 -5.01 13.34
N SER A 89 -14.09 -6.20 13.05
CA SER A 89 -15.10 -6.44 12.02
C SER A 89 -16.47 -6.69 12.64
N LYS A 90 -17.52 -6.17 12.03
CA LYS A 90 -18.90 -6.36 12.49
C LYS A 90 -19.87 -6.43 11.29
N GLY A 91 -20.90 -7.27 11.45
CA GLY A 91 -22.02 -7.34 10.49
C GLY A 91 -21.67 -8.03 9.18
N GLY A 92 -22.58 -7.97 8.23
CA GLY A 92 -22.43 -8.48 6.87
C GLY A 92 -22.64 -9.99 6.72
N ARG A 93 -23.05 -10.42 5.52
CA ARG A 93 -23.06 -11.83 5.14
C ARG A 93 -21.69 -12.19 4.55
N GLY A 94 -21.09 -13.23 5.14
CA GLY A 94 -19.76 -13.66 4.73
C GLY A 94 -18.66 -12.68 5.16
N ARG A 95 -17.40 -13.07 4.93
CA ARG A 95 -16.22 -12.33 5.39
C ARG A 95 -16.01 -11.02 4.65
N LEU A 96 -16.25 -11.01 3.34
CA LEU A 96 -15.99 -9.87 2.47
C LEU A 96 -16.96 -8.70 2.68
N GLY A 97 -18.21 -8.98 3.15
CA GLY A 97 -19.22 -7.97 3.43
C GLY A 97 -19.17 -7.38 4.83
N LYS A 98 -18.27 -7.83 5.71
CA LYS A 98 -18.12 -7.27 7.04
C LYS A 98 -17.55 -5.86 6.99
N GLN A 99 -18.14 -4.97 7.79
CA GLN A 99 -17.60 -3.63 8.00
C GLN A 99 -16.41 -3.70 8.96
N VAL A 100 -15.35 -3.01 8.61
CA VAL A 100 -14.12 -2.91 9.41
C VAL A 100 -14.04 -1.51 10.01
N ARG A 101 -13.67 -1.44 11.29
CA ARG A 101 -13.52 -0.18 12.02
C ARG A 101 -12.26 -0.21 12.88
N LEU A 102 -11.65 0.96 13.05
CA LEU A 102 -10.55 1.13 14.01
C LEU A 102 -11.07 0.98 15.45
N THR A 103 -10.27 0.31 16.28
CA THR A 103 -10.44 0.38 17.73
C THR A 103 -9.80 1.67 18.30
N PRO A 104 -10.05 2.04 19.55
CA PRO A 104 -9.30 3.11 20.20
C PRO A 104 -7.78 2.90 20.16
N SER A 105 -7.31 1.66 20.31
CA SER A 105 -5.88 1.32 20.18
C SER A 105 -5.36 1.49 18.77
N GLY A 106 -6.15 1.11 17.74
CA GLY A 106 -5.79 1.35 16.35
C GLY A 106 -5.67 2.83 16.02
N ARG A 107 -6.59 3.66 16.53
CA ARG A 107 -6.53 5.12 16.36
C ARG A 107 -5.27 5.71 17.00
N ARG A 108 -4.95 5.30 18.24
CA ARG A 108 -3.72 5.76 18.91
C ARG A 108 -2.47 5.38 18.12
N LEU A 109 -2.40 4.13 17.64
CA LEU A 109 -1.26 3.68 16.88
C LEU A 109 -1.07 4.46 15.57
N ILE A 110 -2.15 4.85 14.88
CA ILE A 110 -2.06 5.76 13.72
C ILE A 110 -1.48 7.11 14.15
N VAL A 111 -1.99 7.70 15.22
CA VAL A 111 -1.49 8.99 15.74
C VAL A 111 0.01 8.91 16.04
N ASP A 112 0.47 7.82 16.66
CA ASP A 112 1.89 7.59 16.96
C ASP A 112 2.73 7.37 15.70
N ALA A 113 2.13 6.81 14.64
CA ALA A 113 2.82 6.55 13.37
C ALA A 113 2.93 7.79 12.47
N LEU A 114 2.04 8.78 12.59
CA LEU A 114 2.04 9.98 11.74
C LEU A 114 3.35 10.77 11.80
N PRO A 115 3.99 11.00 12.96
CA PRO A 115 5.30 11.66 13.00
C PRO A 115 6.37 10.89 12.22
N LEU A 116 6.41 9.56 12.32
CA LEU A 116 7.35 8.72 11.58
C LEU A 116 7.08 8.78 10.07
N TRP A 117 5.81 8.76 9.66
CA TRP A 117 5.42 8.94 8.28
C TRP A 117 5.85 10.31 7.72
N ASN A 118 5.65 11.40 8.50
CA ASN A 118 6.07 12.74 8.10
C ASN A 118 7.59 12.83 7.92
N LEU A 119 8.38 12.27 8.85
CA LEU A 119 9.84 12.21 8.75
C LEU A 119 10.28 11.41 7.52
N ALA A 120 9.67 10.25 7.29
CA ALA A 120 9.98 9.42 6.13
C ALA A 120 9.67 10.13 4.81
N LYS A 121 8.53 10.79 4.72
CA LYS A 121 8.14 11.59 3.55
C LYS A 121 9.08 12.77 3.32
N ALA A 122 9.47 13.48 4.39
CA ALA A 122 10.42 14.60 4.32
C ALA A 122 11.79 14.14 3.82
N GLU A 123 12.28 13.00 4.27
CA GLU A 123 13.55 12.42 3.80
C GLU A 123 13.50 12.06 2.32
N LEU A 124 12.44 11.41 1.85
CA LEU A 124 12.26 11.14 0.42
C LEU A 124 12.17 12.43 -0.40
N SER A 125 11.48 13.43 0.13
CA SER A 125 11.37 14.76 -0.49
C SER A 125 12.73 15.47 -0.58
N SER A 126 13.55 15.35 0.46
CA SER A 126 14.91 15.91 0.49
C SER A 126 15.82 15.27 -0.57
N ARG A 127 15.72 13.95 -0.75
CA ARG A 127 16.57 13.20 -1.70
C ARG A 127 16.12 13.35 -3.15
N LEU A 128 14.82 13.32 -3.40
CA LEU A 128 14.27 13.36 -4.76
C LEU A 128 13.96 14.77 -5.24
N GLY A 129 13.67 15.68 -4.32
CA GLY A 129 13.03 16.97 -4.57
C GLY A 129 11.53 16.90 -4.36
N GLY A 130 10.96 17.87 -3.65
CA GLY A 130 9.53 17.87 -3.27
C GLY A 130 8.57 17.87 -4.47
N GLU A 131 8.91 18.60 -5.53
CA GLU A 131 8.11 18.63 -6.75
C GLU A 131 8.15 17.28 -7.48
N LYS A 132 9.34 16.69 -7.62
CA LYS A 132 9.49 15.36 -8.24
C LYS A 132 8.76 14.27 -7.44
N LEU A 133 8.77 14.34 -6.11
CA LEU A 133 8.04 13.38 -5.28
C LEU A 133 6.52 13.50 -5.47
N ARG A 134 5.99 14.74 -5.54
CA ARG A 134 4.57 14.95 -5.86
C ARG A 134 4.21 14.43 -7.25
N SER A 135 5.03 14.72 -8.25
CA SER A 135 4.85 14.24 -9.62
C SER A 135 4.91 12.72 -9.71
N ALA A 136 5.86 12.09 -9.03
CA ALA A 136 5.95 10.62 -8.98
C ALA A 136 4.69 10.00 -8.37
N SER A 137 4.18 10.54 -7.26
CA SER A 137 2.94 10.07 -6.62
C SER A 137 1.74 10.17 -7.55
N LYS A 138 1.61 11.29 -8.26
CA LYS A 138 0.54 11.51 -9.26
C LYS A 138 0.66 10.52 -10.42
N LEU A 139 1.84 10.37 -11.01
CA LEU A 139 2.08 9.47 -12.13
C LEU A 139 1.86 8.00 -11.77
N MET A 140 2.21 7.58 -10.55
CA MET A 140 1.92 6.23 -10.06
C MET A 140 0.41 5.98 -9.99
N ALA A 141 -0.38 6.94 -9.52
CA ALA A 141 -1.83 6.83 -9.50
C ALA A 141 -2.43 6.78 -10.92
N GLU A 142 -1.98 7.63 -11.81
CA GLU A 142 -2.41 7.65 -13.22
C GLU A 142 -2.05 6.34 -13.94
N LEU A 143 -0.86 5.80 -13.71
CA LEU A 143 -0.44 4.51 -14.27
C LEU A 143 -1.32 3.36 -13.76
N ALA A 144 -1.68 3.37 -12.47
CA ALA A 144 -2.57 2.37 -11.90
C ALA A 144 -3.96 2.41 -12.54
N GLU A 145 -4.53 3.60 -12.73
CA GLU A 145 -5.83 3.75 -13.40
C GLU A 145 -5.77 3.34 -14.88
N ALA A 146 -4.72 3.72 -15.60
CA ALA A 146 -4.52 3.31 -16.99
C ALA A 146 -4.40 1.78 -17.12
N ALA A 147 -3.69 1.13 -16.20
CA ALA A 147 -3.56 -0.33 -16.19
C ALA A 147 -4.89 -1.04 -15.88
N LYS A 148 -5.72 -0.49 -14.98
CA LYS A 148 -7.07 -1.02 -14.71
C LYS A 148 -7.98 -0.90 -15.93
N ALA A 149 -7.95 0.24 -16.62
CA ALA A 149 -8.74 0.48 -17.82
C ALA A 149 -8.30 -0.40 -19.02
N ALA A 150 -7.04 -0.84 -19.04
CA ALA A 150 -6.48 -1.70 -20.08
C ALA A 150 -6.70 -3.21 -19.84
N GLN A 151 -7.36 -3.61 -18.76
CA GLN A 151 -7.64 -5.03 -18.51
C GLN A 151 -8.63 -5.56 -19.56
N ILE A 152 -8.17 -6.61 -20.26
CA ILE A 152 -8.91 -7.32 -21.31
C ILE A 152 -9.80 -8.39 -20.67
#